data_f332b24973152e435a363c627cb0ff33
#
_entry.id   f332b24973152e435a363c627cb0ff33
#
_cell.length_a   1.000
_cell.length_b   1.000
_cell.length_c   1.000
_cell.angle_alpha   90.00
_cell.angle_beta   90.00
_cell.angle_gamma   90.00
#
_symmetry.space_group_name_H-M   'P 1'
#
loop_
_entity.id
_entity.type
_entity.pdbx_description
1 polymer ?
#
loop_
_entity_poly.entity_id
_entity_poly.type
_entity_poly.pdbx_seq_one_letter_code
_entity_poly.pdbx_strand_id
1 'polypeptide(L)'
;MVRIAFLSLLFFCFYFSFYRQGIFAYPIVSYDQDTIEERGSKRDTLRLDTVSIKRKSAGDKWGEKKEEYKSIFFWGDTKNMVTLPHRGGIAVNLNKLYNKFSRKGRNSRKLQRQFEKEYHQDLIREEWYPLTQEYSKLSGDSLRKFRIYYEPSLKWLRENDRYEKIAYIHQCLRNYLDSVDIIHKRLQFPMGNAKL
;
A
#
# COMPACT_ATOMS: atom_id res chain seq x y z
N MET A 1 26.03 -6.35 59.36
CA MET A 1 25.97 -5.94 57.92
C MET A 1 26.71 -6.89 56.95
N VAL A 2 27.59 -7.75 57.38
CA VAL A 2 28.37 -8.65 56.49
C VAL A 2 27.55 -9.85 55.95
N ARG A 3 26.49 -10.29 56.65
CA ARG A 3 25.68 -11.45 56.24
C ARG A 3 24.74 -11.19 55.06
N ILE A 4 24.35 -9.94 54.81
CA ILE A 4 23.45 -9.57 53.69
C ILE A 4 24.24 -9.47 52.39
N ALA A 5 25.50 -9.05 52.41
CA ALA A 5 26.37 -8.97 51.25
C ALA A 5 26.72 -10.35 50.67
N PHE A 6 26.82 -11.38 51.52
CA PHE A 6 27.13 -12.75 51.07
C PHE A 6 25.97 -13.43 50.36
N LEU A 7 24.72 -13.14 50.74
CA LEU A 7 23.53 -13.68 50.08
C LEU A 7 23.33 -13.06 48.67
N SER A 8 23.64 -11.79 48.49
CA SER A 8 23.56 -11.11 47.23
C SER A 8 24.58 -11.63 46.21
N LEU A 9 25.78 -11.97 46.66
CA LEU A 9 26.84 -12.52 45.80
C LEU A 9 26.53 -13.93 45.31
N LEU A 10 25.90 -14.77 46.13
CA LEU A 10 25.48 -16.12 45.77
C LEU A 10 24.32 -16.09 44.75
N PHE A 11 23.40 -15.13 44.86
CA PHE A 11 22.31 -14.95 43.89
C PHE A 11 22.83 -14.51 42.51
N PHE A 12 23.85 -13.67 42.47
CA PHE A 12 24.47 -13.20 41.24
C PHE A 12 25.24 -14.31 40.50
N CYS A 13 25.93 -15.18 41.25
CA CYS A 13 26.61 -16.35 40.67
C CYS A 13 25.64 -17.40 40.14
N PHE A 14 24.48 -17.57 40.78
CA PHE A 14 23.44 -18.50 40.29
C PHE A 14 22.77 -18.01 39.03
N TYR A 15 22.54 -16.68 38.90
CA TYR A 15 21.95 -16.07 37.71
C TYR A 15 22.90 -16.14 36.50
N PHE A 16 24.22 -15.99 36.74
CA PHE A 16 25.21 -16.05 35.66
C PHE A 16 25.46 -17.47 35.14
N SER A 17 25.28 -18.49 36.01
CA SER A 17 25.41 -19.91 35.61
C SER A 17 24.25 -20.39 34.74
N PHE A 18 23.06 -19.82 34.91
CA PHE A 18 21.88 -20.18 34.12
C PHE A 18 21.89 -19.58 32.72
N TYR A 19 22.57 -18.43 32.54
CA TYR A 19 22.64 -17.76 31.22
C TYR A 19 23.64 -18.41 30.24
N ARG A 20 24.48 -19.31 30.72
CA ARG A 20 25.54 -19.94 29.90
C ARG A 20 25.13 -21.26 29.25
N GLN A 21 23.94 -21.78 29.49
CA GLN A 21 23.45 -23.05 28.88
C GLN A 21 22.43 -22.90 27.75
N GLY A 22 22.25 -21.70 27.23
CA GLY A 22 21.37 -21.42 26.10
C GLY A 22 22.04 -21.54 24.73
N ILE A 23 23.03 -22.44 24.57
CA ILE A 23 23.50 -22.82 23.23
C ILE A 23 22.48 -23.84 22.70
N PHE A 24 21.46 -23.38 22.02
CA PHE A 24 20.63 -24.23 21.20
C PHE A 24 21.53 -24.84 20.11
N ALA A 25 22.03 -26.02 20.36
CA ALA A 25 22.58 -26.89 19.34
C ALA A 25 21.44 -27.30 18.43
N TYR A 26 21.30 -26.63 17.29
CA TYR A 26 20.46 -27.13 16.22
C TYR A 26 21.06 -28.46 15.78
N PRO A 27 20.25 -29.56 15.70
CA PRO A 27 20.76 -30.80 15.16
C PRO A 27 21.15 -30.49 13.70
N ILE A 28 22.43 -30.61 13.41
CA ILE A 28 22.93 -30.69 12.04
C ILE A 28 22.32 -31.99 11.50
N VAL A 29 21.23 -31.84 10.74
CA VAL A 29 20.72 -32.93 9.93
C VAL A 29 21.82 -33.21 8.90
N SER A 30 22.66 -34.22 9.18
CA SER A 30 23.54 -34.77 8.19
C SER A 30 22.62 -35.36 7.11
N TYR A 31 22.57 -34.71 5.98
CA TYR A 31 22.02 -35.32 4.78
C TYR A 31 23.00 -36.44 4.41
N ASP A 32 22.60 -37.67 4.69
CA ASP A 32 23.21 -38.81 4.06
C ASP A 32 23.14 -38.56 2.54
N GLN A 33 24.32 -38.44 1.95
CA GLN A 33 24.45 -38.54 0.51
C GLN A 33 24.14 -40.00 0.10
N ASP A 34 22.85 -40.32 0.15
CA ASP A 34 22.39 -41.48 -0.58
C ASP A 34 22.70 -41.24 -2.05
N THR A 35 23.66 -42.02 -2.53
CA THR A 35 23.97 -42.21 -3.94
C THR A 35 22.67 -42.40 -4.70
N ILE A 36 22.17 -41.30 -5.27
CA ILE A 36 21.06 -41.37 -6.21
C ILE A 36 21.63 -42.04 -7.46
N GLU A 37 21.39 -43.36 -7.56
CA GLU A 37 21.54 -44.06 -8.84
C GLU A 37 20.80 -43.24 -9.89
N GLU A 38 21.53 -42.79 -10.89
CA GLU A 38 20.98 -42.19 -12.11
C GLU A 38 20.08 -43.20 -12.84
N ARG A 39 18.90 -43.44 -12.30
CA ARG A 39 17.79 -43.92 -13.10
C ARG A 39 17.41 -42.77 -14.01
N GLY A 40 17.74 -42.87 -15.29
CA GLY A 40 17.42 -41.95 -16.36
C GLY A 40 15.93 -41.63 -16.44
N SER A 41 15.43 -40.89 -15.46
CA SER A 41 14.17 -40.20 -15.53
C SER A 41 14.42 -39.00 -16.43
N LYS A 42 13.90 -39.03 -17.64
CA LYS A 42 13.71 -37.82 -18.47
C LYS A 42 13.06 -36.79 -17.54
N ARG A 43 13.87 -35.86 -17.00
CA ARG A 43 13.34 -34.71 -16.31
C ARG A 43 12.54 -33.95 -17.34
N ASP A 44 11.23 -34.12 -17.26
CA ASP A 44 10.29 -33.31 -17.98
C ASP A 44 10.42 -31.89 -17.40
N THR A 45 11.41 -31.17 -17.89
CA THR A 45 11.60 -29.76 -17.55
C THR A 45 10.43 -29.03 -18.17
N LEU A 46 9.36 -28.86 -17.37
CA LEU A 46 8.26 -27.97 -17.71
C LEU A 46 8.89 -26.61 -18.05
N ARG A 47 9.01 -26.32 -19.33
CA ARG A 47 9.34 -24.99 -19.80
C ARG A 47 8.17 -24.11 -19.44
N LEU A 48 8.28 -23.40 -18.31
CA LEU A 48 7.34 -22.36 -17.97
C LEU A 48 7.50 -21.26 -19.02
N ASP A 49 6.41 -20.96 -19.70
CA ASP A 49 6.36 -19.82 -20.62
C ASP A 49 6.74 -18.54 -19.87
N THR A 50 7.51 -17.70 -20.53
CA THR A 50 7.91 -16.41 -19.95
C THR A 50 6.68 -15.57 -19.68
N VAL A 51 6.32 -15.41 -18.40
CA VAL A 51 5.22 -14.53 -18.00
C VAL A 51 5.66 -13.10 -18.15
N SER A 52 5.21 -12.44 -19.21
CA SER A 52 5.42 -11.01 -19.41
C SER A 52 4.47 -10.22 -18.53
N ILE A 53 4.97 -9.67 -17.42
CA ILE A 53 4.19 -8.80 -16.55
C ILE A 53 4.17 -7.40 -17.15
N LYS A 54 3.11 -7.07 -17.88
CA LYS A 54 2.86 -5.69 -18.32
C LYS A 54 2.23 -4.89 -17.18
N ARG A 55 2.77 -3.69 -16.94
CA ARG A 55 2.18 -2.76 -15.97
C ARG A 55 0.81 -2.31 -16.49
N LYS A 56 -0.26 -2.61 -15.74
CA LYS A 56 -1.61 -2.16 -16.07
C LYS A 56 -1.73 -0.66 -15.84
N SER A 57 -2.44 0.02 -16.73
CA SER A 57 -2.77 1.43 -16.53
C SER A 57 -3.74 1.63 -15.36
N ALA A 58 -3.83 2.85 -14.84
CA ALA A 58 -4.80 3.18 -13.79
C ALA A 58 -6.24 2.93 -14.28
N GLY A 59 -6.52 3.20 -15.56
CA GLY A 59 -7.82 2.93 -16.18
C GLY A 59 -8.18 1.46 -16.21
N ASP A 60 -7.24 0.59 -16.60
CA ASP A 60 -7.44 -0.87 -16.64
C ASP A 60 -7.74 -1.43 -15.25
N LYS A 61 -6.94 -1.03 -14.25
CA LYS A 61 -7.17 -1.42 -12.84
C LYS A 61 -8.53 -0.98 -12.34
N TRP A 62 -8.96 0.21 -12.72
CA TRP A 62 -10.29 0.73 -12.38
C TRP A 62 -11.41 -0.08 -13.01
N GLY A 63 -11.25 -0.46 -14.29
CA GLY A 63 -12.19 -1.34 -15.00
C GLY A 63 -12.32 -2.70 -14.30
N GLU A 64 -11.21 -3.36 -14.02
CA GLU A 64 -11.18 -4.64 -13.29
C GLU A 64 -11.84 -4.54 -11.91
N LYS A 65 -11.52 -3.49 -11.14
CA LYS A 65 -12.11 -3.25 -9.84
C LYS A 65 -13.63 -3.07 -9.91
N LYS A 66 -14.15 -2.40 -10.94
CA LYS A 66 -15.60 -2.27 -11.15
C LYS A 66 -16.29 -3.60 -11.42
N GLU A 67 -15.66 -4.47 -12.20
CA GLU A 67 -16.21 -5.79 -12.49
C GLU A 67 -16.14 -6.70 -11.25
N GLU A 68 -15.02 -6.73 -10.56
CA GLU A 68 -14.82 -7.51 -9.34
C GLU A 68 -15.83 -7.12 -8.25
N TYR A 69 -16.04 -5.82 -8.05
CA TYR A 69 -16.93 -5.27 -7.01
C TYR A 69 -18.28 -4.80 -7.55
N LYS A 70 -18.77 -5.38 -8.64
CA LYS A 70 -20.02 -5.01 -9.30
C LYS A 70 -21.23 -4.92 -8.36
N SER A 71 -21.32 -5.81 -7.39
CA SER A 71 -22.37 -5.79 -6.37
C SER A 71 -22.35 -4.51 -5.53
N ILE A 72 -21.17 -3.98 -5.20
CA ILE A 72 -21.01 -2.75 -4.42
C ILE A 72 -21.47 -1.55 -5.24
N PHE A 73 -21.12 -1.52 -6.52
CA PHE A 73 -21.58 -0.47 -7.43
C PHE A 73 -23.10 -0.52 -7.62
N PHE A 74 -23.70 -1.70 -7.71
CA PHE A 74 -25.14 -1.89 -7.78
C PHE A 74 -25.86 -1.38 -6.52
N TRP A 75 -25.43 -1.81 -5.31
CA TRP A 75 -26.04 -1.39 -4.05
C TRP A 75 -25.77 0.07 -3.70
N GLY A 76 -24.68 0.65 -4.18
CA GLY A 76 -24.35 2.05 -3.97
C GLY A 76 -25.07 3.00 -4.92
N ASP A 77 -25.60 2.52 -6.06
CA ASP A 77 -26.27 3.34 -7.04
C ASP A 77 -27.61 3.89 -6.52
N THR A 78 -27.68 5.20 -6.40
CA THR A 78 -28.86 5.95 -6.01
C THR A 78 -29.30 6.97 -7.06
N LYS A 79 -28.68 6.94 -8.25
CA LYS A 79 -29.07 7.82 -9.35
C LYS A 79 -30.43 7.42 -9.90
N ASN A 80 -31.17 8.39 -10.39
CA ASN A 80 -32.48 8.15 -11.03
C ASN A 80 -33.47 7.36 -10.14
N MET A 81 -33.55 7.72 -8.85
CA MET A 81 -34.55 7.14 -7.95
C MET A 81 -35.97 7.55 -8.32
N VAL A 82 -36.10 8.76 -8.80
CA VAL A 82 -37.36 9.34 -9.30
C VAL A 82 -37.18 9.65 -10.76
N THR A 83 -38.04 9.16 -11.62
CA THR A 83 -38.06 9.43 -13.04
C THR A 83 -39.44 10.03 -13.43
N LEU A 84 -39.40 10.98 -14.34
CA LEU A 84 -40.61 11.56 -14.93
C LEU A 84 -40.82 10.88 -16.29
N PRO A 85 -41.78 9.93 -16.41
CA PRO A 85 -42.09 9.31 -17.70
C PRO A 85 -42.60 10.32 -18.69
N HIS A 86 -42.31 10.12 -19.98
CA HIS A 86 -42.71 11.03 -21.04
C HIS A 86 -44.24 11.21 -21.17
N ARG A 87 -45.01 10.27 -20.66
CA ARG A 87 -46.48 10.31 -20.65
C ARG A 87 -47.10 10.93 -19.40
N GLY A 88 -46.32 11.63 -18.59
CA GLY A 88 -46.74 12.21 -17.33
C GLY A 88 -46.72 11.22 -16.16
N GLY A 89 -46.76 11.75 -14.95
CA GLY A 89 -46.66 10.97 -13.72
C GLY A 89 -45.26 10.96 -13.14
N ILE A 90 -45.12 10.33 -11.96
CA ILE A 90 -43.86 10.17 -11.23
C ILE A 90 -43.64 8.68 -10.99
N ALA A 91 -42.52 8.14 -11.49
CA ALA A 91 -42.13 6.77 -11.22
C ALA A 91 -40.99 6.75 -10.17
N VAL A 92 -41.19 5.97 -9.10
CA VAL A 92 -40.20 5.82 -8.03
C VAL A 92 -39.62 4.42 -8.04
N ASN A 93 -38.29 4.32 -8.14
CA ASN A 93 -37.60 3.05 -8.05
C ASN A 93 -37.38 2.67 -6.58
N LEU A 94 -38.22 1.77 -6.08
CA LEU A 94 -38.19 1.33 -4.67
C LEU A 94 -36.86 0.69 -4.26
N ASN A 95 -36.20 -0.06 -5.15
CA ASN A 95 -34.92 -0.67 -4.86
C ASN A 95 -33.83 0.40 -4.64
N LYS A 96 -33.81 1.44 -5.46
CA LYS A 96 -32.87 2.56 -5.29
C LYS A 96 -33.18 3.40 -4.07
N LEU A 97 -34.46 3.57 -3.77
CA LEU A 97 -34.91 4.22 -2.53
C LEU A 97 -34.43 3.44 -1.30
N TYR A 98 -34.65 2.12 -1.29
CA TYR A 98 -34.16 1.25 -0.24
C TYR A 98 -32.62 1.33 -0.12
N ASN A 99 -31.88 1.28 -1.23
CA ASN A 99 -30.43 1.39 -1.25
C ASN A 99 -29.94 2.71 -0.63
N LYS A 100 -30.68 3.80 -0.81
CA LYS A 100 -30.33 5.11 -0.23
C LYS A 100 -30.33 5.08 1.30
N PHE A 101 -31.30 4.45 1.92
CA PHE A 101 -31.49 4.47 3.37
C PHE A 101 -30.91 3.25 4.09
N SER A 102 -30.75 2.13 3.41
CA SER A 102 -30.24 0.89 4.00
C SER A 102 -28.80 1.02 4.48
N ARG A 103 -28.44 0.26 5.53
CA ARG A 103 -27.07 0.15 6.02
C ARG A 103 -26.13 -0.37 4.92
N LYS A 104 -26.59 -1.36 4.14
CA LYS A 104 -25.84 -1.95 3.03
C LYS A 104 -25.53 -0.90 1.95
N GLY A 105 -26.52 -0.13 1.51
CA GLY A 105 -26.33 0.92 0.52
C GLY A 105 -25.41 2.05 1.01
N ARG A 106 -25.50 2.45 2.30
CA ARG A 106 -24.57 3.42 2.89
C ARG A 106 -23.13 2.94 2.90
N ASN A 107 -22.91 1.68 3.29
CA ASN A 107 -21.58 1.08 3.31
C ASN A 107 -21.01 0.94 1.88
N SER A 108 -21.83 0.51 0.91
CA SER A 108 -21.44 0.43 -0.49
C SER A 108 -21.00 1.78 -1.04
N ARG A 109 -21.74 2.86 -0.78
CA ARG A 109 -21.33 4.23 -1.21
C ARG A 109 -20.05 4.70 -0.51
N LYS A 110 -19.82 4.33 0.75
CA LYS A 110 -18.56 4.63 1.45
C LYS A 110 -17.38 3.95 0.75
N LEU A 111 -17.56 2.68 0.38
CA LEU A 111 -16.52 1.91 -0.30
C LEU A 111 -16.28 2.39 -1.74
N GLN A 112 -17.35 2.76 -2.48
CA GLN A 112 -17.23 3.38 -3.80
C GLN A 112 -16.37 4.65 -3.76
N ARG A 113 -16.63 5.54 -2.79
CA ARG A 113 -15.81 6.75 -2.60
C ARG A 113 -14.36 6.44 -2.27
N GLN A 114 -14.10 5.35 -1.57
CA GLN A 114 -12.73 4.89 -1.29
C GLN A 114 -12.06 4.44 -2.60
N PHE A 115 -12.74 3.63 -3.41
CA PHE A 115 -12.23 3.18 -4.70
C PHE A 115 -11.99 4.34 -5.68
N GLU A 116 -12.88 5.34 -5.69
CA GLU A 116 -12.68 6.56 -6.50
C GLU A 116 -11.45 7.34 -6.07
N LYS A 117 -11.20 7.47 -4.76
CA LYS A 117 -9.98 8.10 -4.24
C LYS A 117 -8.72 7.34 -4.66
N GLU A 118 -8.73 6.01 -4.53
CA GLU A 118 -7.62 5.16 -4.96
C GLU A 118 -7.35 5.31 -6.46
N TYR A 119 -8.39 5.33 -7.27
CA TYR A 119 -8.27 5.57 -8.71
C TYR A 119 -7.66 6.94 -9.03
N HIS A 120 -8.10 8.01 -8.35
CA HIS A 120 -7.51 9.33 -8.51
C HIS A 120 -6.04 9.36 -8.11
N GLN A 121 -5.67 8.68 -7.03
CA GLN A 121 -4.28 8.54 -6.60
C GLN A 121 -3.45 7.74 -7.61
N ASP A 122 -3.99 6.69 -8.19
CA ASP A 122 -3.29 5.93 -9.23
C ASP A 122 -3.06 6.75 -10.49
N LEU A 123 -4.03 7.60 -10.91
CA LEU A 123 -3.85 8.54 -12.02
C LEU A 123 -2.74 9.57 -11.73
N ILE A 124 -2.72 10.13 -10.51
CA ILE A 124 -1.64 11.05 -10.11
C ILE A 124 -0.29 10.33 -10.16
N ARG A 125 -0.19 9.12 -9.61
CA ARG A 125 1.05 8.33 -9.61
C ARG A 125 1.53 7.97 -11.00
N GLU A 126 0.63 7.66 -11.90
CA GLU A 126 0.96 7.29 -13.29
C GLU A 126 1.67 8.43 -14.02
N GLU A 127 1.30 9.68 -13.76
CA GLU A 127 1.89 10.86 -14.38
C GLU A 127 3.02 11.48 -13.54
N TRP A 128 2.83 11.63 -12.24
CA TRP A 128 3.77 12.29 -11.34
C TRP A 128 5.07 11.50 -11.08
N TYR A 129 4.97 10.17 -10.98
CA TYR A 129 6.13 9.35 -10.62
C TYR A 129 7.22 9.30 -11.69
N PRO A 130 6.92 9.11 -12.98
CA PRO A 130 7.96 9.17 -14.01
C PRO A 130 8.58 10.57 -14.13
N LEU A 131 7.78 11.64 -14.05
CA LEU A 131 8.29 13.00 -14.11
C LEU A 131 9.26 13.30 -12.96
N THR A 132 8.89 12.95 -11.73
CA THR A 132 9.77 13.15 -10.58
C THR A 132 11.04 12.29 -10.65
N GLN A 133 10.95 11.08 -11.20
CA GLN A 133 12.11 10.22 -11.40
C GLN A 133 13.12 10.85 -12.38
N GLU A 134 12.61 11.45 -13.44
CA GLU A 134 13.42 12.03 -14.52
C GLU A 134 14.06 13.37 -14.09
N TYR A 135 13.29 14.25 -13.43
CA TYR A 135 13.71 15.63 -13.21
C TYR A 135 14.23 15.96 -11.81
N SER A 136 13.93 15.15 -10.77
CA SER A 136 14.38 15.48 -9.41
C SER A 136 15.81 15.06 -9.09
N LYS A 137 16.39 14.11 -9.83
CA LYS A 137 17.70 13.49 -9.54
C LYS A 137 17.81 12.88 -8.13
N LEU A 138 16.69 12.76 -7.41
CA LEU A 138 16.62 12.11 -6.10
C LEU A 138 16.49 10.59 -6.27
N SER A 139 16.94 9.83 -5.27
CA SER A 139 16.83 8.37 -5.27
C SER A 139 16.37 7.82 -3.93
N GLY A 140 15.89 6.59 -3.94
CA GLY A 140 15.54 5.86 -2.73
C GLY A 140 14.45 6.53 -1.89
N ASP A 141 14.70 6.61 -0.59
CA ASP A 141 13.72 7.14 0.38
C ASP A 141 13.48 8.66 0.24
N SER A 142 14.50 9.41 -0.14
CA SER A 142 14.37 10.86 -0.39
C SER A 142 13.40 11.14 -1.55
N LEU A 143 13.49 10.39 -2.64
CA LEU A 143 12.55 10.50 -3.76
C LEU A 143 11.13 10.13 -3.34
N ARG A 144 10.98 9.07 -2.54
CA ARG A 144 9.69 8.64 -2.02
C ARG A 144 9.04 9.73 -1.16
N LYS A 145 9.79 10.32 -0.22
CA LYS A 145 9.32 11.41 0.65
C LYS A 145 8.98 12.66 -0.15
N PHE A 146 9.82 13.02 -1.12
CA PHE A 146 9.57 14.12 -2.03
C PHE A 146 8.23 13.96 -2.78
N ARG A 147 7.99 12.78 -3.37
CA ARG A 147 6.75 12.47 -4.09
C ARG A 147 5.50 12.61 -3.22
N ILE A 148 5.56 12.13 -1.99
CA ILE A 148 4.43 12.19 -1.05
C ILE A 148 4.18 13.61 -0.58
N TYR A 149 5.23 14.36 -0.27
CA TYR A 149 5.11 15.70 0.32
C TYR A 149 4.66 16.75 -0.69
N TYR A 150 5.12 16.65 -1.93
CA TYR A 150 4.82 17.59 -3.01
C TYR A 150 3.87 17.02 -4.07
N GLU A 151 3.06 16.02 -3.70
CA GLU A 151 2.07 15.44 -4.61
C GLU A 151 1.05 16.49 -5.05
N PRO A 152 0.96 16.79 -6.36
CA PRO A 152 0.00 17.76 -6.87
C PRO A 152 -1.42 17.19 -6.91
N SER A 153 -2.43 18.05 -6.98
CA SER A 153 -3.80 17.58 -7.20
C SER A 153 -4.00 17.08 -8.63
N LEU A 154 -4.92 16.11 -8.79
CA LEU A 154 -5.27 15.58 -10.12
C LEU A 154 -5.78 16.69 -11.06
N LYS A 155 -6.53 17.66 -10.51
CA LYS A 155 -7.01 18.81 -11.28
C LYS A 155 -5.85 19.61 -11.86
N TRP A 156 -4.88 19.95 -11.02
CA TRP A 156 -3.69 20.68 -11.43
C TRP A 156 -2.88 19.93 -12.50
N LEU A 157 -2.69 18.60 -12.36
CA LEU A 157 -2.01 17.79 -13.37
C LEU A 157 -2.68 17.79 -14.73
N ARG A 158 -4.01 17.89 -14.78
CA ARG A 158 -4.78 17.92 -16.02
C ARG A 158 -4.82 19.28 -16.69
N GLU A 159 -4.74 20.36 -15.91
CA GLU A 159 -4.85 21.73 -16.41
C GLU A 159 -3.52 22.28 -16.91
N ASN A 160 -2.39 21.77 -16.37
CA ASN A 160 -1.06 22.27 -16.70
C ASN A 160 -0.36 21.41 -17.74
N ASP A 161 0.47 22.02 -18.54
CA ASP A 161 1.27 21.35 -19.55
C ASP A 161 2.53 20.67 -18.96
N ARG A 162 3.31 19.98 -19.80
CA ARG A 162 4.53 19.31 -19.36
C ARG A 162 5.56 20.29 -18.84
N TYR A 163 5.70 21.47 -19.42
CA TYR A 163 6.66 22.47 -19.02
C TYR A 163 6.36 23.01 -17.60
N GLU A 164 5.12 23.33 -17.35
CA GLU A 164 4.67 23.80 -16.03
C GLU A 164 4.87 22.75 -14.94
N LYS A 165 4.64 21.47 -15.25
CA LYS A 165 4.91 20.34 -14.35
C LYS A 165 6.39 20.23 -14.00
N ILE A 166 7.28 20.39 -15.00
CA ILE A 166 8.72 20.37 -14.78
C ILE A 166 9.16 21.59 -13.94
N ALA A 167 8.68 22.78 -14.26
CA ALA A 167 8.95 23.99 -13.48
C ALA A 167 8.53 23.85 -12.02
N TYR A 168 7.36 23.28 -11.77
CA TYR A 168 6.88 22.95 -10.44
C TYR A 168 7.82 21.97 -9.71
N ILE A 169 8.28 20.91 -10.37
CA ILE A 169 9.24 19.96 -9.79
C ILE A 169 10.51 20.68 -9.34
N HIS A 170 11.07 21.53 -10.19
CA HIS A 170 12.29 22.27 -9.86
C HIS A 170 12.10 23.26 -8.70
N GLN A 171 10.96 23.90 -8.63
CA GLN A 171 10.62 24.77 -7.50
C GLN A 171 10.48 23.98 -6.20
N CYS A 172 9.72 22.87 -6.25
CA CYS A 172 9.55 21.97 -5.10
C CYS A 172 10.87 21.35 -4.66
N LEU A 173 11.76 21.03 -5.60
CA LEU A 173 13.08 20.45 -5.30
C LEU A 173 13.96 21.43 -4.51
N ARG A 174 13.98 22.69 -4.90
CA ARG A 174 14.71 23.72 -4.13
C ARG A 174 14.18 23.78 -2.70
N ASN A 175 12.86 23.91 -2.54
CA ASN A 175 12.23 23.96 -1.22
C ASN A 175 12.48 22.67 -0.41
N TYR A 176 12.54 21.51 -1.07
CA TYR A 176 12.84 20.25 -0.42
C TYR A 176 14.25 20.20 0.12
N LEU A 177 15.24 20.62 -0.67
CA LEU A 177 16.64 20.62 -0.26
C LEU A 177 16.90 21.57 0.92
N ASP A 178 16.21 22.71 0.97
CA ASP A 178 16.31 23.69 2.06
C ASP A 178 15.60 23.23 3.35
N SER A 179 14.69 22.28 3.25
CA SER A 179 13.80 21.89 4.37
C SER A 179 13.77 20.38 4.63
N VAL A 180 14.79 19.64 4.22
CA VAL A 180 14.84 18.15 4.29
C VAL A 180 14.51 17.65 5.69
N ASP A 181 15.14 18.19 6.72
CA ASP A 181 14.97 17.73 8.11
C ASP A 181 13.55 17.95 8.63
N ILE A 182 12.94 19.08 8.28
CA ILE A 182 11.58 19.43 8.67
C ILE A 182 10.59 18.49 8.00
N ILE A 183 10.78 18.20 6.72
CA ILE A 183 9.92 17.32 5.92
C ILE A 183 10.04 15.88 6.43
N HIS A 184 11.25 15.41 6.68
CA HIS A 184 11.47 14.08 7.24
C HIS A 184 10.79 13.92 8.59
N LYS A 185 10.87 14.91 9.46
CA LYS A 185 10.17 14.90 10.76
C LYS A 185 8.65 14.89 10.62
N ARG A 186 8.09 15.62 9.67
CA ARG A 186 6.63 15.67 9.41
C ARG A 186 6.09 14.34 8.83
N LEU A 187 6.90 13.65 8.04
CA LEU A 187 6.53 12.37 7.44
C LEU A 187 6.81 11.15 8.34
N GLN A 188 7.48 11.36 9.48
CA GLN A 188 7.55 10.32 10.50
C GLN A 188 6.15 10.17 11.12
N PHE A 189 5.57 8.98 10.97
CA PHE A 189 4.36 8.66 11.71
C PHE A 189 4.67 8.77 13.20
N PRO A 190 3.83 9.43 14.01
CA PRO A 190 3.95 9.31 15.43
C PRO A 190 3.82 7.81 15.77
N MET A 191 4.92 7.21 16.19
CA MET A 191 4.90 5.87 16.77
C MET A 191 3.93 5.97 17.93
N GLY A 192 2.69 5.55 17.71
CA GLY A 192 1.69 5.53 18.76
C GLY A 192 2.31 4.81 19.93
N ASN A 193 2.37 5.47 21.08
CA ASN A 193 2.69 4.82 22.33
C ASN A 193 1.66 3.71 22.52
N ALA A 194 1.93 2.54 21.96
CA ALA A 194 1.25 1.32 22.34
C ALA A 194 1.60 1.10 23.81
N LYS A 195 0.78 1.67 24.68
CA LYS A 195 0.74 1.23 26.08
C LYS A 195 0.30 -0.22 26.04
N LEU A 196 1.28 -1.11 26.21
CA LEU A 196 1.06 -2.51 26.59
C LEU A 196 0.35 -2.57 27.94
#